data_38309dc495120e7816f6c9dc3573a5cb
#
_entry.id   38309dc495120e7816f6c9dc3573a5cb
#
_cell.length_a   1.000
_cell.length_b   1.000
_cell.length_c   1.000
_cell.angle_alpha   90.00
_cell.angle_beta   90.00
_cell.angle_gamma   90.00
#
_symmetry.space_group_name_H-M   'P 1'
#
loop_
_entity.id
_entity.type
_entity.pdbx_description
1 polymer ?
#
loop_
_entity_poly.entity_id
_entity_poly.type
_entity_poly.pdbx_seq_one_letter_code
_entity_poly.pdbx_strand_id
1 'polypeptide(L)'
;MKYSLLLLAGLALPAATLAQRPVKIKTKVKNVPATSAPATPLKVVPPAGATADYATLYAERYITQDKLRRDLTILASDEYEGRETGTKGQKMAAAYISQQFKLDSLVAPVAANTENPYLQPFSLERSAWKPGGTLTVGGKTYKWLEDFYAFGRSPFQQSTAVQPVFVGYGIEQGAYSDYKGVDVKGKDLIILLGEPHTPEGGPVLSTDGNATKWGVDFRAKAALAAQKGARSVFFVDYSANSNFAKLMGRLAPRVMQPIIAPAEASGGRAPSFFVSPAVADKLLGTSVAAMSAYEKATGTAKAPVANKFKPVKFSISAPQERSAVGTENVLGFLPGTDKKDEILVVSAHYDHLGIIGGQVYNGADDDGSGTTGMLAIAEAFTKAAHAGHGPRRSILFLANTGEEKGLLGSQYYTDHPVYPLANTVTDLNIDMIGRTDEAHEGKSDYVYVIGSDKLSSQLHAVLEKANQQHGNIALDYRFNDPNDPNRFYYRSDHYNFAVHKIPVAFFFNGVHADYHEASDEVDKIEFGKMEKRARLVFYTAWELANRDERPVVDSNKP
;
A
#
# COMPACT_ATOMS: atom_id res chain seq x y z
N MET A 1 13.09 -22.34 19.35
CA MET A 1 12.75 -20.95 19.70
C MET A 1 11.45 -20.57 19.03
N LYS A 2 10.47 -20.07 19.79
CA LYS A 2 9.09 -19.89 19.35
C LYS A 2 8.97 -18.55 18.63
N TYR A 3 8.64 -18.57 17.34
CA TYR A 3 8.15 -17.37 16.65
C TYR A 3 6.63 -17.33 16.77
N SER A 4 6.16 -16.38 17.57
CA SER A 4 4.73 -16.08 17.73
C SER A 4 4.25 -15.25 16.56
N LEU A 5 3.38 -15.83 15.71
CA LEU A 5 2.50 -15.08 14.82
C LEU A 5 1.40 -14.45 15.68
N LEU A 6 1.35 -13.15 15.78
CA LEU A 6 0.19 -12.43 16.28
C LEU A 6 -0.96 -12.54 15.28
N LEU A 7 -1.99 -13.30 15.66
CA LEU A 7 -3.27 -13.39 15.00
C LEU A 7 -4.27 -12.56 15.81
N LEU A 8 -4.85 -11.55 15.19
CA LEU A 8 -6.07 -10.90 15.69
C LEU A 8 -7.25 -11.88 15.59
N ALA A 9 -7.84 -12.18 16.73
CA ALA A 9 -9.05 -12.98 16.85
C ALA A 9 -10.28 -12.07 16.72
N GLY A 10 -10.99 -12.16 15.61
CA GLY A 10 -12.33 -11.61 15.45
C GLY A 10 -13.40 -12.64 15.88
N LEU A 11 -14.24 -12.29 16.82
CA LEU A 11 -15.38 -13.06 17.31
C LEU A 11 -16.48 -13.13 16.25
N ALA A 12 -16.93 -14.32 15.93
CA ALA A 12 -18.09 -14.57 15.08
C ALA A 12 -19.39 -14.56 15.91
N LEU A 13 -20.39 -13.80 15.47
CA LEU A 13 -21.79 -13.92 15.88
C LEU A 13 -22.65 -14.36 14.67
N PRO A 14 -23.75 -15.09 14.89
CA PRO A 14 -24.45 -15.81 13.83
C PRO A 14 -25.34 -14.93 12.95
N ALA A 15 -25.35 -15.22 11.66
CA ALA A 15 -26.19 -14.59 10.66
C ALA A 15 -27.67 -14.97 10.82
N ALA A 16 -28.53 -13.99 11.07
CA ALA A 16 -29.98 -14.10 10.91
C ALA A 16 -30.36 -13.47 9.55
N THR A 17 -30.97 -14.28 8.70
CA THR A 17 -31.52 -13.85 7.41
C THR A 17 -32.78 -13.03 7.61
N LEU A 18 -32.76 -11.75 7.23
CA LEU A 18 -33.96 -10.91 7.10
C LEU A 18 -34.07 -10.41 5.65
N ALA A 19 -35.16 -10.75 5.02
CA ALA A 19 -35.52 -10.32 3.68
C ALA A 19 -35.78 -8.79 3.66
N GLN A 20 -35.02 -8.07 2.81
CA GLN A 20 -35.16 -6.63 2.63
C GLN A 20 -36.29 -6.28 1.63
N ARG A 21 -37.23 -5.42 2.05
CA ARG A 21 -38.12 -4.70 1.17
C ARG A 21 -37.48 -3.41 0.67
N PRO A 22 -37.69 -2.98 -0.59
CA PRO A 22 -37.04 -1.77 -1.09
C PRO A 22 -37.64 -0.50 -0.46
N VAL A 23 -36.81 0.29 0.20
CA VAL A 23 -37.12 1.63 0.71
C VAL A 23 -36.84 2.65 -0.39
N LYS A 24 -37.89 3.38 -0.81
CA LYS A 24 -37.76 4.55 -1.69
C LYS A 24 -37.26 5.75 -0.87
N ILE A 25 -36.02 6.14 -1.01
CA ILE A 25 -35.49 7.36 -0.38
C ILE A 25 -35.73 8.55 -1.31
N LYS A 26 -36.55 9.49 -0.83
CA LYS A 26 -36.66 10.83 -1.45
C LYS A 26 -35.54 11.70 -0.91
N THR A 27 -34.53 11.95 -1.72
CA THR A 27 -33.46 12.90 -1.42
C THR A 27 -34.00 14.34 -1.52
N LYS A 28 -34.11 15.02 -0.38
CA LYS A 28 -34.15 16.49 -0.31
C LYS A 28 -32.72 16.97 -0.11
N VAL A 29 -32.11 17.49 -1.16
CA VAL A 29 -30.85 18.24 -1.07
C VAL A 29 -31.17 19.54 -0.33
N LYS A 30 -30.70 19.70 0.89
CA LYS A 30 -30.65 21.01 1.56
C LYS A 30 -29.45 21.77 1.02
N ASN A 31 -29.72 22.85 0.33
CA ASN A 31 -28.70 23.83 -0.02
C ASN A 31 -28.02 24.34 1.25
N VAL A 32 -26.75 24.04 1.41
CA VAL A 32 -25.89 24.69 2.39
C VAL A 32 -25.65 26.12 1.89
N PRO A 33 -25.91 27.17 2.67
CA PRO A 33 -25.71 28.53 2.22
C PRO A 33 -24.22 28.77 1.95
N ALA A 34 -23.92 29.36 0.80
CA ALA A 34 -22.59 29.89 0.49
C ALA A 34 -22.24 30.97 1.52
N THR A 35 -21.32 30.63 2.43
CA THR A 35 -20.85 31.59 3.43
C THR A 35 -19.80 32.51 2.83
N SER A 36 -20.12 33.81 2.91
CA SER A 36 -19.27 35.01 2.90
C SER A 36 -18.29 35.22 1.72
N ALA A 37 -18.42 36.42 1.16
CA ALA A 37 -17.48 36.99 0.21
C ALA A 37 -16.02 36.88 0.67
N PRO A 38 -15.06 36.77 -0.28
CA PRO A 38 -13.65 36.69 0.08
C PRO A 38 -13.23 37.92 0.87
N ALA A 39 -12.75 37.68 2.10
CA ALA A 39 -12.21 38.78 2.92
C ALA A 39 -11.02 39.39 2.17
N THR A 40 -11.04 40.71 2.05
CA THR A 40 -9.95 41.50 1.48
C THR A 40 -8.63 41.10 2.16
N PRO A 41 -7.54 40.80 1.41
CA PRO A 41 -6.27 40.44 2.02
C PRO A 41 -5.79 41.55 2.94
N LEU A 42 -5.77 41.31 4.24
CA LEU A 42 -5.12 42.24 5.18
C LEU A 42 -3.62 42.21 4.87
N LYS A 43 -3.07 43.35 4.45
CA LYS A 43 -1.62 43.57 4.37
C LYS A 43 -1.04 43.36 5.76
N VAL A 44 -0.39 42.24 5.98
CA VAL A 44 0.38 41.99 7.20
C VAL A 44 1.69 42.76 7.05
N VAL A 45 1.83 43.86 7.76
CA VAL A 45 3.08 44.61 7.85
C VAL A 45 3.78 44.13 9.13
N PRO A 46 4.99 43.53 9.04
CA PRO A 46 5.76 43.18 10.23
C PRO A 46 6.14 44.44 11.00
N PRO A 47 6.42 44.35 12.31
CA PRO A 47 6.98 45.46 13.07
C PRO A 47 8.27 45.96 12.42
N ALA A 48 8.43 47.26 12.29
CA ALA A 48 9.60 47.84 11.67
C ALA A 48 10.90 47.38 12.38
N GLY A 49 11.77 46.66 11.65
CA GLY A 49 13.08 46.23 12.13
C GLY A 49 13.25 44.74 12.38
N ALA A 50 12.20 43.88 12.32
CA ALA A 50 12.33 42.46 12.37
C ALA A 50 12.24 41.84 10.96
N THR A 51 13.15 40.96 10.58
CA THR A 51 12.94 40.07 9.43
C THR A 51 11.73 39.21 9.74
N ALA A 52 10.63 39.40 9.00
CA ALA A 52 9.39 38.69 9.25
C ALA A 52 9.61 37.17 9.03
N ASP A 53 9.31 36.39 10.05
CA ASP A 53 9.25 34.94 9.92
C ASP A 53 7.94 34.56 9.23
N TYR A 54 7.96 34.55 7.91
CA TYR A 54 6.80 34.24 7.10
C TYR A 54 6.38 32.77 7.25
N ALA A 55 7.32 31.85 7.53
CA ALA A 55 6.99 30.46 7.76
C ALA A 55 6.05 30.32 8.98
N THR A 56 6.44 30.86 10.12
CA THR A 56 5.60 30.86 11.32
C THR A 56 4.28 31.60 11.09
N LEU A 57 4.32 32.75 10.45
CA LEU A 57 3.12 33.56 10.19
C LEU A 57 2.04 32.78 9.41
N TYR A 58 2.42 32.11 8.32
CA TYR A 58 1.45 31.38 7.49
C TYR A 58 1.04 30.05 8.11
N ALA A 59 1.96 29.35 8.77
CA ALA A 59 1.63 28.12 9.49
C ALA A 59 0.59 28.37 10.59
N GLU A 60 0.83 29.36 11.47
CA GLU A 60 -0.06 29.64 12.60
C GLU A 60 -1.44 30.15 12.15
N ARG A 61 -1.49 30.88 11.04
CA ARG A 61 -2.74 31.46 10.56
C ARG A 61 -3.62 30.49 9.79
N TYR A 62 -3.05 29.54 9.04
CA TYR A 62 -3.80 28.72 8.10
C TYR A 62 -3.79 27.22 8.45
N ILE A 63 -2.81 26.74 9.22
CA ILE A 63 -2.79 25.37 9.73
C ILE A 63 -3.29 25.43 11.17
N THR A 64 -4.61 25.34 11.34
CA THR A 64 -5.29 25.52 12.63
C THR A 64 -6.16 24.30 12.96
N GLN A 65 -6.39 24.04 14.25
CA GLN A 65 -7.25 22.95 14.71
C GLN A 65 -8.66 23.04 14.12
N ASP A 66 -9.21 24.26 14.02
CA ASP A 66 -10.56 24.49 13.49
C ASP A 66 -10.65 24.12 12.01
N LYS A 67 -9.63 24.45 11.19
CA LYS A 67 -9.59 24.04 9.79
C LYS A 67 -9.43 22.54 9.65
N LEU A 68 -8.47 21.95 10.36
CA LEU A 68 -8.22 20.52 10.34
C LEU A 68 -9.48 19.73 10.78
N ARG A 69 -10.13 20.15 11.85
CA ARG A 69 -11.37 19.54 12.33
C ARG A 69 -12.50 19.64 11.32
N ARG A 70 -12.69 20.83 10.71
CA ARG A 70 -13.76 21.05 9.73
C ARG A 70 -13.61 20.10 8.55
N ASP A 71 -12.42 20.06 7.95
CA ASP A 71 -12.17 19.30 6.72
C ASP A 71 -12.18 17.79 7.02
N LEU A 72 -11.64 17.36 8.16
CA LEU A 72 -11.66 15.98 8.61
C LEU A 72 -13.06 15.47 8.93
N THR A 73 -13.90 16.30 9.60
CA THR A 73 -15.30 15.93 9.89
C THR A 73 -16.09 15.64 8.61
N ILE A 74 -15.75 16.29 7.52
CA ILE A 74 -16.37 16.04 6.21
C ILE A 74 -15.82 14.74 5.62
N LEU A 75 -14.50 14.61 5.47
CA LEU A 75 -13.87 13.47 4.80
C LEU A 75 -14.05 12.14 5.55
N ALA A 76 -14.05 12.16 6.88
CA ALA A 76 -14.24 10.98 7.72
C ALA A 76 -15.68 10.84 8.25
N SER A 77 -16.67 11.33 7.50
CA SER A 77 -18.09 11.10 7.83
C SER A 77 -18.62 9.83 7.16
N ASP A 78 -19.66 9.23 7.74
CA ASP A 78 -20.38 8.06 7.18
C ASP A 78 -20.90 8.31 5.76
N GLU A 79 -21.17 9.58 5.39
CA GLU A 79 -21.63 9.97 4.05
C GLU A 79 -20.58 9.64 2.99
N TYR A 80 -19.30 9.64 3.36
CA TYR A 80 -18.17 9.30 2.50
C TYR A 80 -17.86 7.79 2.47
N GLU A 81 -18.69 6.98 3.12
CA GLU A 81 -18.69 5.51 3.02
C GLU A 81 -17.30 4.90 3.25
N GLY A 82 -16.44 5.54 4.08
CA GLY A 82 -15.06 5.09 4.33
C GLY A 82 -14.14 5.13 3.11
N ARG A 83 -14.47 5.88 2.08
CA ARG A 83 -13.62 6.27 0.93
C ARG A 83 -12.89 5.13 0.20
N GLU A 84 -13.42 3.89 0.20
CA GLU A 84 -12.76 2.78 -0.48
C GLU A 84 -12.51 3.09 -1.95
N THR A 85 -11.31 2.80 -2.42
CA THR A 85 -10.84 3.00 -3.80
C THR A 85 -11.88 2.55 -4.84
N GLY A 86 -12.29 3.47 -5.73
CA GLY A 86 -13.24 3.21 -6.82
C GLY A 86 -14.71 3.22 -6.41
N THR A 87 -15.04 3.46 -5.13
CA THR A 87 -16.43 3.57 -4.67
C THR A 87 -16.95 5.02 -4.77
N LYS A 88 -18.25 5.17 -4.53
CA LYS A 88 -18.90 6.49 -4.49
C LYS A 88 -18.26 7.40 -3.43
N GLY A 89 -17.95 6.87 -2.24
CA GLY A 89 -17.33 7.64 -1.16
C GLY A 89 -15.96 8.19 -1.57
N GLN A 90 -15.13 7.39 -2.25
CA GLN A 90 -13.86 7.84 -2.80
C GLN A 90 -14.05 8.96 -3.83
N LYS A 91 -15.04 8.85 -4.73
CA LYS A 91 -15.33 9.90 -5.73
C LYS A 91 -15.77 11.21 -5.08
N MET A 92 -16.54 11.13 -3.99
CA MET A 92 -16.95 12.30 -3.21
C MET A 92 -15.74 12.96 -2.56
N ALA A 93 -14.80 12.18 -2.00
CA ALA A 93 -13.56 12.70 -1.44
C ALA A 93 -12.67 13.37 -2.49
N ALA A 94 -12.49 12.74 -3.66
CA ALA A 94 -11.76 13.33 -4.79
C ALA A 94 -12.38 14.67 -5.24
N ALA A 95 -13.70 14.75 -5.32
CA ALA A 95 -14.42 15.97 -5.66
C ALA A 95 -14.23 17.07 -4.59
N TYR A 96 -14.29 16.70 -3.31
CA TYR A 96 -14.06 17.62 -2.20
C TYR A 96 -12.63 18.19 -2.25
N ILE A 97 -11.61 17.35 -2.35
CA ILE A 97 -10.20 17.75 -2.42
C ILE A 97 -9.96 18.66 -3.64
N SER A 98 -10.48 18.28 -4.82
CA SER A 98 -10.40 19.11 -6.03
C SER A 98 -11.02 20.49 -5.83
N GLN A 99 -12.16 20.55 -5.12
CA GLN A 99 -12.81 21.83 -4.80
C GLN A 99 -11.97 22.68 -3.85
N GLN A 100 -11.34 22.09 -2.83
CA GLN A 100 -10.43 22.82 -1.93
C GLN A 100 -9.23 23.37 -2.72
N PHE A 101 -8.58 22.58 -3.56
CA PHE A 101 -7.48 23.05 -4.42
C PHE A 101 -7.92 24.21 -5.33
N LYS A 102 -9.12 24.15 -5.90
CA LYS A 102 -9.69 25.23 -6.70
C LYS A 102 -9.95 26.49 -5.89
N LEU A 103 -10.50 26.37 -4.67
CA LEU A 103 -10.76 27.49 -3.76
C LEU A 103 -9.46 28.17 -3.33
N ASP A 104 -8.41 27.40 -3.16
CA ASP A 104 -7.08 27.89 -2.86
C ASP A 104 -6.34 28.46 -4.09
N SER A 105 -6.96 28.41 -5.28
CA SER A 105 -6.38 28.91 -6.53
C SER A 105 -5.12 28.16 -6.98
N LEU A 106 -5.00 26.88 -6.62
CA LEU A 106 -3.98 26.01 -7.18
C LEU A 106 -4.25 25.77 -8.67
N VAL A 107 -3.19 25.64 -9.45
CA VAL A 107 -3.28 25.25 -10.86
C VAL A 107 -3.67 23.78 -10.95
N ALA A 108 -4.61 23.48 -11.84
CA ALA A 108 -5.01 22.13 -12.16
C ALA A 108 -4.05 21.53 -13.21
N PRO A 109 -3.19 20.53 -12.86
CA PRO A 109 -2.07 20.16 -13.72
C PRO A 109 -2.41 19.08 -14.77
N VAL A 110 -3.60 18.47 -14.72
CA VAL A 110 -3.97 17.35 -15.60
C VAL A 110 -4.78 17.86 -16.80
N ALA A 111 -4.14 18.62 -17.66
CA ALA A 111 -4.80 19.28 -18.79
C ALA A 111 -5.53 18.32 -19.76
N ALA A 112 -5.13 17.04 -19.82
CA ALA A 112 -5.79 16.02 -20.61
C ALA A 112 -7.20 15.65 -20.08
N ASN A 113 -7.47 15.88 -18.79
CA ASN A 113 -8.79 15.67 -18.20
C ASN A 113 -9.62 16.96 -18.27
N THR A 114 -10.44 17.09 -19.30
CA THR A 114 -11.24 18.30 -19.55
C THR A 114 -12.45 18.45 -18.61
N GLU A 115 -12.90 17.37 -17.96
CA GLU A 115 -14.02 17.40 -17.03
C GLU A 115 -13.60 17.94 -15.67
N ASN A 116 -12.49 17.42 -15.12
CA ASN A 116 -11.88 17.91 -13.90
C ASN A 116 -10.35 17.83 -14.00
N PRO A 117 -9.66 18.90 -14.39
CA PRO A 117 -8.22 18.88 -14.62
C PRO A 117 -7.37 18.75 -13.34
N TYR A 118 -7.97 18.66 -12.15
CA TYR A 118 -7.28 18.24 -10.92
C TYR A 118 -7.16 16.72 -10.78
N LEU A 119 -7.94 15.93 -11.54
CA LEU A 119 -7.96 14.49 -11.43
C LEU A 119 -7.04 13.82 -12.44
N GLN A 120 -6.16 12.95 -11.96
CA GLN A 120 -5.38 12.02 -12.76
C GLN A 120 -6.07 10.66 -12.74
N PRO A 121 -6.96 10.38 -13.72
CA PRO A 121 -7.73 9.14 -13.74
C PRO A 121 -6.87 7.96 -14.20
N PHE A 122 -7.14 6.79 -13.62
CA PHE A 122 -6.59 5.52 -14.08
C PHE A 122 -7.56 4.36 -13.80
N SER A 123 -7.25 3.22 -14.40
CA SER A 123 -8.10 2.03 -14.27
C SER A 123 -7.38 0.93 -13.53
N LEU A 124 -8.09 0.34 -12.58
CA LEU A 124 -7.73 -0.87 -11.87
C LEU A 124 -8.67 -2.01 -12.26
N GLU A 125 -8.36 -3.22 -11.85
CA GLU A 125 -9.25 -4.38 -11.97
C GLU A 125 -9.58 -4.90 -10.58
N ARG A 126 -10.87 -5.03 -10.30
CA ARG A 126 -11.36 -5.79 -9.15
C ARG A 126 -11.53 -7.25 -9.58
N SER A 127 -10.90 -8.16 -8.86
CA SER A 127 -11.05 -9.60 -9.07
C SER A 127 -11.52 -10.29 -7.80
N ALA A 128 -12.50 -11.17 -7.94
CA ALA A 128 -13.05 -11.97 -6.84
C ALA A 128 -13.19 -13.43 -7.28
N TRP A 129 -12.83 -14.37 -6.40
CA TRP A 129 -13.04 -15.78 -6.66
C TRP A 129 -14.52 -16.12 -6.60
N LYS A 130 -15.02 -16.88 -7.59
CA LYS A 130 -16.38 -17.42 -7.55
C LYS A 130 -16.39 -18.72 -6.73
N PRO A 131 -17.47 -18.99 -5.98
CA PRO A 131 -17.64 -20.29 -5.34
C PRO A 131 -17.78 -21.40 -6.39
N GLY A 132 -17.54 -22.67 -5.97
CA GLY A 132 -17.76 -23.84 -6.81
C GLY A 132 -16.60 -24.22 -7.72
N GLY A 133 -15.38 -23.70 -7.48
CA GLY A 133 -14.18 -24.20 -8.16
C GLY A 133 -13.96 -25.69 -7.90
N THR A 134 -13.47 -26.43 -8.91
CA THR A 134 -13.25 -27.87 -8.84
C THR A 134 -11.91 -28.25 -9.46
N LEU A 135 -11.29 -29.33 -8.92
CA LEU A 135 -10.13 -30.00 -9.49
C LEU A 135 -10.45 -31.49 -9.59
N THR A 136 -10.38 -32.06 -10.77
CA THR A 136 -10.71 -33.47 -10.99
C THR A 136 -9.50 -34.24 -11.53
N VAL A 137 -9.06 -35.28 -10.81
CA VAL A 137 -7.97 -36.15 -11.19
C VAL A 137 -8.34 -37.61 -10.89
N GLY A 138 -8.07 -38.52 -11.82
CA GLY A 138 -8.38 -39.96 -11.66
C GLY A 138 -9.86 -40.23 -11.38
N GLY A 139 -10.78 -39.44 -11.93
CA GLY A 139 -12.22 -39.56 -11.73
C GLY A 139 -12.74 -39.02 -10.40
N LYS A 140 -11.87 -38.54 -9.50
CA LYS A 140 -12.26 -37.93 -8.23
C LYS A 140 -12.22 -36.39 -8.35
N THR A 141 -13.30 -35.74 -7.89
CA THR A 141 -13.41 -34.28 -7.84
C THR A 141 -13.13 -33.78 -6.44
N TYR A 142 -12.28 -32.77 -6.37
CA TYR A 142 -11.84 -32.04 -5.19
C TYR A 142 -12.41 -30.61 -5.23
N LYS A 143 -12.65 -30.00 -4.05
CA LYS A 143 -13.42 -28.79 -3.92
C LYS A 143 -12.56 -27.60 -3.53
N TRP A 144 -12.95 -26.44 -4.04
CA TRP A 144 -12.42 -25.12 -3.69
C TRP A 144 -12.56 -24.86 -2.19
N LEU A 145 -11.48 -24.35 -1.56
CA LEU A 145 -11.35 -24.04 -0.13
C LEU A 145 -11.46 -25.24 0.83
N GLU A 146 -11.66 -26.44 0.31
CA GLU A 146 -11.56 -27.69 1.08
C GLU A 146 -10.25 -28.42 0.75
N ASP A 147 -9.98 -28.61 -0.53
CA ASP A 147 -8.88 -29.39 -1.06
C ASP A 147 -7.81 -28.56 -1.78
N PHE A 148 -8.18 -27.38 -2.25
CA PHE A 148 -7.26 -26.45 -2.91
C PHE A 148 -7.76 -24.99 -2.81
N TYR A 149 -6.82 -24.04 -2.97
CA TYR A 149 -7.08 -22.62 -3.06
C TYR A 149 -6.03 -21.96 -3.96
N ALA A 150 -6.18 -20.65 -4.25
CA ALA A 150 -5.23 -19.96 -5.12
C ALA A 150 -5.08 -18.49 -4.78
N PHE A 151 -3.97 -17.91 -5.26
CA PHE A 151 -3.71 -16.47 -5.32
C PHE A 151 -3.36 -16.05 -6.74
N GLY A 152 -3.65 -14.80 -7.08
CA GLY A 152 -3.37 -14.20 -8.38
C GLY A 152 -4.52 -14.38 -9.37
N ARG A 153 -4.23 -14.16 -10.64
CA ARG A 153 -5.22 -14.28 -11.72
C ARG A 153 -5.38 -15.72 -12.17
N SER A 154 -6.60 -16.25 -12.11
CA SER A 154 -6.87 -17.59 -12.60
C SER A 154 -6.85 -17.67 -14.13
N PRO A 155 -6.08 -18.56 -14.74
CA PRO A 155 -6.22 -18.91 -16.16
C PRO A 155 -7.35 -19.92 -16.42
N PHE A 156 -8.06 -20.40 -15.36
CA PHE A 156 -9.00 -21.51 -15.41
C PHE A 156 -10.44 -21.05 -15.16
N GLN A 157 -10.97 -20.19 -16.04
CA GLN A 157 -12.33 -19.65 -15.94
C GLN A 157 -13.42 -20.70 -16.16
N GLN A 158 -13.08 -21.77 -16.84
CA GLN A 158 -13.93 -22.94 -17.08
C GLN A 158 -13.11 -24.22 -16.91
N SER A 159 -13.77 -25.38 -16.90
CA SER A 159 -13.07 -26.67 -16.79
C SER A 159 -12.03 -26.81 -17.89
N THR A 160 -10.78 -26.84 -17.50
CA THR A 160 -9.62 -26.85 -18.40
C THR A 160 -8.75 -28.07 -18.10
N ALA A 161 -8.40 -28.81 -19.12
CA ALA A 161 -7.45 -29.93 -19.00
C ALA A 161 -6.02 -29.40 -18.83
N VAL A 162 -5.32 -29.99 -17.87
CA VAL A 162 -3.94 -29.64 -17.50
C VAL A 162 -3.05 -30.88 -17.58
N GLN A 163 -1.89 -30.72 -18.24
CA GLN A 163 -0.81 -31.69 -18.20
C GLN A 163 0.37 -31.05 -17.45
N PRO A 164 0.53 -31.32 -16.14
CA PRO A 164 1.53 -30.61 -15.34
C PRO A 164 2.93 -31.18 -15.53
N VAL A 165 3.92 -30.35 -15.19
CA VAL A 165 5.34 -30.70 -15.12
C VAL A 165 5.82 -30.56 -13.68
N PHE A 166 6.45 -31.59 -13.12
CA PHE A 166 7.06 -31.48 -11.79
C PHE A 166 8.47 -30.87 -11.88
N VAL A 167 8.71 -29.82 -11.09
CA VAL A 167 9.94 -29.03 -11.11
C VAL A 167 10.52 -28.94 -9.68
N GLY A 168 10.61 -30.09 -8.99
CA GLY A 168 11.22 -30.15 -7.66
C GLY A 168 10.72 -29.05 -6.71
N TYR A 169 11.65 -28.29 -6.14
CA TYR A 169 11.35 -27.13 -5.30
C TYR A 169 11.14 -25.84 -6.11
N GLY A 170 11.33 -25.87 -7.43
CA GLY A 170 11.18 -24.67 -8.28
C GLY A 170 12.20 -23.58 -7.98
N ILE A 171 13.43 -23.95 -7.69
CA ILE A 171 14.49 -23.04 -7.26
C ILE A 171 15.61 -22.99 -8.32
N GLU A 172 16.18 -21.79 -8.49
CA GLU A 172 17.44 -21.58 -9.22
C GLU A 172 18.31 -20.61 -8.42
N GLN A 173 19.45 -21.10 -7.91
CA GLN A 173 20.42 -20.32 -7.15
C GLN A 173 21.82 -20.91 -7.28
N GLY A 174 22.76 -20.14 -7.84
CA GLY A 174 24.12 -20.62 -8.07
C GLY A 174 24.16 -21.85 -8.97
N ALA A 175 24.74 -22.94 -8.50
CA ALA A 175 24.81 -24.20 -9.22
C ALA A 175 23.53 -25.07 -9.10
N TYR A 176 22.64 -24.74 -8.16
CA TYR A 176 21.39 -25.46 -7.94
C TYR A 176 20.31 -24.93 -8.90
N SER A 177 19.74 -25.79 -9.73
CA SER A 177 18.63 -25.43 -10.61
C SER A 177 17.69 -26.61 -10.85
N ASP A 178 16.46 -26.53 -10.35
CA ASP A 178 15.38 -27.46 -10.66
C ASP A 178 14.85 -27.31 -12.11
N TYR A 179 15.19 -26.21 -12.78
CA TYR A 179 14.74 -25.91 -14.15
C TYR A 179 15.69 -26.41 -15.24
N LYS A 180 16.89 -26.88 -14.87
CA LYS A 180 17.91 -27.30 -15.86
C LYS A 180 17.41 -28.48 -16.69
N GLY A 181 17.28 -28.25 -18.01
CA GLY A 181 16.82 -29.27 -18.96
C GLY A 181 15.31 -29.56 -18.93
N VAL A 182 14.51 -28.74 -18.23
CA VAL A 182 13.05 -28.88 -18.17
C VAL A 182 12.40 -27.79 -19.01
N ASP A 183 11.57 -28.18 -19.99
CA ASP A 183 10.73 -27.23 -20.74
C ASP A 183 9.50 -26.84 -19.91
N VAL A 184 9.44 -25.59 -19.48
CA VAL A 184 8.37 -25.04 -18.63
C VAL A 184 7.56 -23.96 -19.31
N LYS A 185 7.94 -23.53 -20.52
CA LYS A 185 7.29 -22.44 -21.22
C LYS A 185 5.84 -22.80 -21.59
N GLY A 186 4.89 -21.99 -21.11
CA GLY A 186 3.45 -22.24 -21.28
C GLY A 186 2.90 -23.44 -20.53
N LYS A 187 3.71 -24.08 -19.66
CA LYS A 187 3.29 -25.24 -18.86
C LYS A 187 2.74 -24.83 -17.49
N ASP A 188 2.00 -25.76 -16.90
CA ASP A 188 1.56 -25.68 -15.51
C ASP A 188 2.53 -26.52 -14.67
N LEU A 189 3.07 -25.94 -13.62
CA LEU A 189 4.12 -26.57 -12.84
C LEU A 189 3.55 -27.12 -11.54
N ILE A 190 4.09 -28.26 -11.08
CA ILE A 190 3.95 -28.71 -9.69
C ILE A 190 5.28 -28.44 -8.99
N ILE A 191 5.24 -27.71 -7.88
CA ILE A 191 6.41 -27.27 -7.13
C ILE A 191 6.21 -27.56 -5.64
N LEU A 192 7.25 -28.07 -4.98
CA LEU A 192 7.26 -28.25 -3.52
C LEU A 192 7.37 -26.91 -2.81
N LEU A 193 6.59 -26.70 -1.76
CA LEU A 193 6.81 -25.62 -0.79
C LEU A 193 8.09 -25.89 0.03
N GLY A 194 8.57 -24.86 0.71
CA GLY A 194 9.83 -24.96 1.45
C GLY A 194 11.05 -24.98 0.54
N GLU A 195 12.17 -25.47 1.04
CA GLU A 195 13.46 -25.63 0.35
C GLU A 195 14.13 -26.94 0.76
N PRO A 196 15.08 -27.46 -0.03
CA PRO A 196 15.73 -28.71 0.34
C PRO A 196 16.58 -28.53 1.61
N HIS A 197 16.52 -29.52 2.50
CA HIS A 197 17.30 -29.59 3.74
C HIS A 197 18.28 -30.74 3.71
N THR A 198 19.45 -30.51 4.30
CA THR A 198 20.45 -31.57 4.51
C THR A 198 19.91 -32.62 5.49
N PRO A 199 20.50 -33.84 5.56
CA PRO A 199 20.11 -34.85 6.55
C PRO A 199 20.17 -34.34 8.00
N GLU A 200 21.02 -33.35 8.28
CA GLU A 200 21.20 -32.70 9.59
C GLU A 200 20.13 -31.61 9.86
N GLY A 201 19.27 -31.34 8.88
CA GLY A 201 18.13 -30.41 9.01
C GLY A 201 18.41 -28.96 8.61
N GLY A 202 19.63 -28.61 8.17
CA GLY A 202 19.96 -27.28 7.69
C GLY A 202 19.52 -27.05 6.23
N PRO A 203 19.16 -25.80 5.82
CA PRO A 203 18.84 -25.50 4.43
C PRO A 203 20.05 -25.70 3.51
N VAL A 204 19.86 -26.41 2.38
CA VAL A 204 20.95 -26.70 1.42
C VAL A 204 21.53 -25.43 0.78
N LEU A 205 20.71 -24.39 0.60
CA LEU A 205 21.06 -23.18 -0.14
C LEU A 205 21.46 -22.01 0.77
N SER A 206 21.46 -22.23 2.06
CA SER A 206 21.86 -21.22 3.06
C SER A 206 23.35 -21.20 3.27
N THR A 207 23.91 -19.98 3.49
CA THR A 207 25.32 -19.78 3.87
C THR A 207 25.48 -19.50 5.36
N ASP A 208 24.41 -19.15 6.05
CA ASP A 208 24.38 -18.76 7.47
C ASP A 208 23.53 -19.69 8.35
N GLY A 209 22.98 -20.77 7.76
CA GLY A 209 22.12 -21.75 8.42
C GLY A 209 20.67 -21.32 8.59
N ASN A 210 20.30 -20.11 8.19
CA ASN A 210 18.92 -19.64 8.22
C ASN A 210 18.15 -20.05 6.97
N ALA A 211 16.81 -20.11 7.08
CA ALA A 211 15.95 -20.34 5.93
C ALA A 211 16.16 -19.25 4.87
N THR A 212 16.28 -19.67 3.61
CA THR A 212 16.44 -18.73 2.50
C THR A 212 15.08 -18.16 2.07
N LYS A 213 15.07 -17.15 1.18
CA LYS A 213 13.83 -16.65 0.55
C LYS A 213 12.99 -17.76 -0.09
N TRP A 214 13.63 -18.82 -0.55
CA TRP A 214 12.97 -19.96 -1.21
C TRP A 214 12.19 -20.83 -0.23
N GLY A 215 12.66 -20.89 1.02
CA GLY A 215 11.99 -21.66 2.09
C GLY A 215 10.80 -20.92 2.70
N VAL A 216 10.85 -19.60 2.74
CA VAL A 216 9.86 -18.79 3.49
C VAL A 216 8.85 -18.03 2.60
N ASP A 217 9.18 -17.78 1.32
CA ASP A 217 8.32 -17.00 0.43
C ASP A 217 8.04 -17.72 -0.90
N PHE A 218 6.85 -18.31 -1.01
CA PHE A 218 6.39 -18.94 -2.25
C PHE A 218 6.33 -17.95 -3.44
N ARG A 219 6.21 -16.65 -3.18
CA ARG A 219 6.13 -15.63 -4.23
C ARG A 219 7.43 -15.54 -5.02
N ALA A 220 8.57 -15.77 -4.36
CA ALA A 220 9.87 -15.85 -5.04
C ALA A 220 9.90 -16.98 -6.08
N LYS A 221 9.32 -18.14 -5.75
CA LYS A 221 9.19 -19.28 -6.68
C LYS A 221 8.20 -18.99 -7.81
N ALA A 222 7.05 -18.39 -7.49
CA ALA A 222 6.06 -17.99 -8.49
C ALA A 222 6.61 -16.94 -9.47
N ALA A 223 7.44 -16.00 -8.99
CA ALA A 223 8.13 -15.02 -9.83
C ALA A 223 9.16 -15.71 -10.77
N LEU A 224 9.96 -16.61 -10.23
CA LEU A 224 10.91 -17.37 -11.05
C LEU A 224 10.19 -18.22 -12.10
N ALA A 225 9.11 -18.90 -11.74
CA ALA A 225 8.30 -19.68 -12.68
C ALA A 225 7.74 -18.80 -13.80
N ALA A 226 7.22 -17.60 -13.48
CA ALA A 226 6.75 -16.65 -14.46
C ALA A 226 7.89 -16.16 -15.38
N GLN A 227 9.05 -15.84 -14.83
CA GLN A 227 10.24 -15.45 -15.59
C GLN A 227 10.68 -16.55 -16.58
N LYS A 228 10.51 -17.82 -16.21
CA LYS A 228 10.76 -19.01 -17.06
C LYS A 228 9.61 -19.26 -18.06
N GLY A 229 8.53 -18.49 -18.00
CA GLY A 229 7.40 -18.57 -18.92
C GLY A 229 6.33 -19.60 -18.53
N ALA A 230 6.27 -20.06 -17.30
CA ALA A 230 5.22 -20.94 -16.81
C ALA A 230 3.84 -20.26 -16.84
N ARG A 231 2.77 -21.03 -17.14
CA ARG A 231 1.39 -20.55 -17.16
C ARG A 231 0.80 -20.43 -15.75
N SER A 232 1.05 -21.43 -14.90
CA SER A 232 0.61 -21.47 -13.50
C SER A 232 1.49 -22.40 -12.66
N VAL A 233 1.38 -22.28 -11.34
CA VAL A 233 2.10 -23.13 -10.37
C VAL A 233 1.10 -23.77 -9.42
N PHE A 234 1.23 -25.09 -9.22
CA PHE A 234 0.54 -25.86 -8.20
C PHE A 234 1.55 -26.20 -7.09
N PHE A 235 1.43 -25.50 -5.97
CA PHE A 235 2.26 -25.72 -4.80
C PHE A 235 1.74 -26.89 -3.98
N VAL A 236 2.65 -27.77 -3.57
CA VAL A 236 2.38 -28.91 -2.71
C VAL A 236 3.24 -28.83 -1.45
N ASP A 237 2.64 -29.16 -0.30
CA ASP A 237 3.31 -29.20 0.99
C ASP A 237 3.23 -30.61 1.57
N TYR A 238 4.38 -31.28 1.66
CA TYR A 238 4.52 -32.62 2.26
C TYR A 238 5.15 -32.57 3.66
N SER A 239 5.34 -31.37 4.23
CA SER A 239 5.90 -31.26 5.58
C SER A 239 5.01 -31.99 6.61
N ALA A 240 5.66 -32.60 7.61
CA ALA A 240 4.96 -33.31 8.69
C ALA A 240 3.99 -32.41 9.49
N ASN A 241 4.15 -31.11 9.40
CA ASN A 241 3.31 -30.10 10.07
C ASN A 241 2.19 -29.54 9.17
N SER A 242 2.06 -30.05 7.94
CA SER A 242 1.02 -29.61 7.02
C SER A 242 -0.36 -30.00 7.54
N ASN A 243 -1.14 -29.00 7.93
CA ASN A 243 -2.55 -29.17 8.30
C ASN A 243 -3.41 -28.29 7.41
N PHE A 244 -3.66 -28.77 6.21
CA PHE A 244 -4.37 -28.02 5.18
C PHE A 244 -5.78 -27.61 5.62
N ALA A 245 -6.53 -28.47 6.28
CA ALA A 245 -7.89 -28.15 6.75
C ALA A 245 -7.89 -27.00 7.78
N LYS A 246 -6.95 -27.03 8.75
CA LYS A 246 -6.80 -25.93 9.71
C LYS A 246 -6.36 -24.63 9.04
N LEU A 247 -5.49 -24.73 8.04
CA LEU A 247 -5.06 -23.58 7.24
C LEU A 247 -6.25 -22.98 6.48
N MET A 248 -7.08 -23.82 5.85
CA MET A 248 -8.27 -23.36 5.12
C MET A 248 -9.28 -22.68 6.02
N GLY A 249 -9.53 -23.18 7.23
CA GLY A 249 -10.42 -22.53 8.19
C GLY A 249 -10.02 -21.07 8.49
N ARG A 250 -8.71 -20.76 8.40
CA ARG A 250 -8.20 -19.40 8.63
C ARG A 250 -8.10 -18.56 7.35
N LEU A 251 -7.73 -19.17 6.23
CA LEU A 251 -7.45 -18.44 4.98
C LEU A 251 -8.68 -18.22 4.10
N ALA A 252 -9.71 -19.07 4.20
CA ALA A 252 -10.85 -19.00 3.30
C ALA A 252 -11.53 -17.60 3.27
N PRO A 253 -11.78 -16.93 4.40
CA PRO A 253 -12.34 -15.59 4.38
C PRO A 253 -11.45 -14.61 3.60
N ARG A 254 -10.14 -14.67 3.79
CA ARG A 254 -9.17 -13.80 3.13
C ARG A 254 -9.04 -14.10 1.62
N VAL A 255 -9.03 -15.37 1.23
CA VAL A 255 -8.95 -15.78 -0.18
C VAL A 255 -10.18 -15.32 -0.96
N MET A 256 -11.35 -15.30 -0.32
CA MET A 256 -12.60 -14.88 -0.95
C MET A 256 -12.79 -13.35 -0.99
N GLN A 257 -11.96 -12.59 -0.30
CA GLN A 257 -12.02 -11.12 -0.42
C GLN A 257 -11.61 -10.68 -1.84
N PRO A 258 -12.36 -9.74 -2.43
CA PRO A 258 -11.95 -9.14 -3.69
C PRO A 258 -10.59 -8.45 -3.57
N ILE A 259 -9.81 -8.53 -4.64
CA ILE A 259 -8.52 -7.84 -4.77
C ILE A 259 -8.67 -6.77 -5.84
N ILE A 260 -8.21 -5.56 -5.55
CA ILE A 260 -8.07 -4.47 -6.52
C ILE A 260 -6.58 -4.33 -6.85
N ALA A 261 -6.25 -4.36 -8.13
CA ALA A 261 -4.87 -4.26 -8.61
C ALA A 261 -4.86 -3.70 -10.05
N PRO A 262 -3.71 -3.23 -10.56
CA PRO A 262 -3.59 -2.87 -11.97
C PRO A 262 -4.00 -4.03 -12.88
N ALA A 263 -4.73 -3.73 -13.97
CA ALA A 263 -5.29 -4.75 -14.87
C ALA A 263 -4.21 -5.67 -15.49
N GLU A 264 -3.01 -5.17 -15.70
CA GLU A 264 -1.88 -5.91 -16.28
C GLU A 264 -0.95 -6.52 -15.23
N ALA A 265 -1.14 -6.19 -13.95
CA ALA A 265 -0.25 -6.66 -12.89
C ALA A 265 -0.53 -8.11 -12.52
N SER A 266 0.10 -9.03 -13.23
CA SER A 266 0.42 -10.35 -12.64
C SER A 266 1.48 -10.22 -11.52
N GLY A 267 1.99 -9.00 -11.25
CA GLY A 267 3.11 -8.74 -10.36
C GLY A 267 4.36 -9.54 -10.75
N GLY A 268 4.50 -9.88 -12.05
CA GLY A 268 5.60 -10.72 -12.54
C GLY A 268 5.59 -12.14 -11.96
N ARG A 269 4.45 -12.61 -11.42
CA ARG A 269 4.31 -13.92 -10.77
C ARG A 269 3.31 -14.81 -11.50
N ALA A 270 3.63 -16.10 -11.61
CA ALA A 270 2.68 -17.08 -12.11
C ALA A 270 1.51 -17.26 -11.12
N PRO A 271 0.26 -17.41 -11.60
CA PRO A 271 -0.88 -17.78 -10.76
C PRO A 271 -0.57 -19.00 -9.91
N SER A 272 -0.83 -18.90 -8.61
CA SER A 272 -0.36 -19.87 -7.62
C SER A 272 -1.53 -20.61 -6.98
N PHE A 273 -1.62 -21.89 -7.24
CA PHE A 273 -2.60 -22.82 -6.66
C PHE A 273 -1.92 -23.63 -5.56
N PHE A 274 -2.59 -23.83 -4.46
CA PHE A 274 -2.12 -24.62 -3.32
C PHE A 274 -3.06 -25.80 -3.15
N VAL A 275 -2.52 -26.99 -3.15
CA VAL A 275 -3.31 -28.21 -3.10
C VAL A 275 -3.01 -29.02 -1.83
N SER A 276 -4.04 -29.69 -1.30
CA SER A 276 -3.87 -30.57 -0.14
C SER A 276 -2.94 -31.76 -0.46
N PRO A 277 -2.30 -32.38 0.54
CA PRO A 277 -1.48 -33.58 0.34
C PRO A 277 -2.22 -34.70 -0.40
N ALA A 278 -3.51 -34.89 -0.11
CA ALA A 278 -4.34 -35.90 -0.78
C ALA A 278 -4.53 -35.64 -2.28
N VAL A 279 -4.60 -34.35 -2.69
CA VAL A 279 -4.62 -33.95 -4.10
C VAL A 279 -3.23 -34.11 -4.71
N ALA A 280 -2.19 -33.68 -4.01
CA ALA A 280 -0.80 -33.74 -4.46
C ALA A 280 -0.36 -35.18 -4.81
N ASP A 281 -0.71 -36.16 -3.98
CA ASP A 281 -0.41 -37.58 -4.24
C ASP A 281 -1.02 -38.05 -5.57
N LYS A 282 -2.24 -37.59 -5.88
CA LYS A 282 -2.91 -37.97 -7.14
C LYS A 282 -2.31 -37.22 -8.33
N LEU A 283 -1.96 -35.95 -8.16
CA LEU A 283 -1.36 -35.14 -9.23
C LEU A 283 0.03 -35.61 -9.62
N LEU A 284 0.82 -36.08 -8.65
CA LEU A 284 2.19 -36.56 -8.87
C LEU A 284 2.26 -38.05 -9.18
N GLY A 285 1.17 -38.81 -8.98
CA GLY A 285 1.17 -40.25 -9.11
C GLY A 285 2.18 -40.92 -8.15
N THR A 286 2.27 -40.37 -6.91
CA THR A 286 3.26 -40.76 -5.92
C THR A 286 2.64 -41.01 -4.55
N SER A 287 3.46 -41.26 -3.56
CA SER A 287 3.07 -41.40 -2.15
C SER A 287 3.94 -40.51 -1.27
N VAL A 288 3.47 -40.22 -0.06
CA VAL A 288 4.24 -39.50 0.96
C VAL A 288 5.62 -40.11 1.17
N ALA A 289 5.72 -41.44 1.24
CA ALA A 289 7.01 -42.15 1.41
C ALA A 289 7.98 -41.92 0.24
N ALA A 290 7.48 -41.96 -1.01
CA ALA A 290 8.31 -41.73 -2.19
C ALA A 290 8.74 -40.23 -2.28
N MET A 291 7.89 -39.33 -1.85
CA MET A 291 8.25 -37.89 -1.76
C MET A 291 9.31 -37.65 -0.69
N SER A 292 9.16 -38.21 0.50
CA SER A 292 10.18 -38.11 1.56
C SER A 292 11.52 -38.68 1.14
N ALA A 293 11.51 -39.79 0.37
CA ALA A 293 12.74 -40.34 -0.21
C ALA A 293 13.40 -39.37 -1.22
N TYR A 294 12.60 -38.71 -2.05
CA TYR A 294 13.07 -37.66 -2.99
C TYR A 294 13.68 -36.49 -2.27
N GLU A 295 12.98 -35.94 -1.26
CA GLU A 295 13.45 -34.84 -0.44
C GLU A 295 14.78 -35.14 0.24
N LYS A 296 14.89 -36.33 0.87
CA LYS A 296 16.13 -36.80 1.49
C LYS A 296 17.27 -36.96 0.49
N ALA A 297 16.99 -37.52 -0.69
CA ALA A 297 17.99 -37.66 -1.73
C ALA A 297 18.50 -36.31 -2.24
N THR A 298 17.60 -35.36 -2.46
CA THR A 298 17.94 -33.99 -2.86
C THR A 298 18.79 -33.29 -1.81
N GLY A 299 18.43 -33.39 -0.54
CA GLY A 299 19.19 -32.83 0.58
C GLY A 299 20.58 -33.44 0.73
N THR A 300 20.71 -34.77 0.56
CA THR A 300 21.99 -35.49 0.60
C THR A 300 22.91 -35.09 -0.56
N ALA A 301 22.33 -35.02 -1.77
CA ALA A 301 23.07 -34.60 -2.97
C ALA A 301 23.41 -33.12 -3.01
N LYS A 302 22.72 -32.29 -2.22
CA LYS A 302 22.77 -30.81 -2.27
C LYS A 302 22.53 -30.27 -3.70
N ALA A 303 21.78 -31.00 -4.49
CA ALA A 303 21.48 -30.72 -5.89
C ALA A 303 20.14 -31.38 -6.27
N PRO A 304 19.46 -30.91 -7.32
CA PRO A 304 18.29 -31.60 -7.86
C PRO A 304 18.66 -33.05 -8.27
N VAL A 305 17.83 -34.01 -7.86
CA VAL A 305 18.01 -35.40 -8.21
C VAL A 305 16.96 -35.85 -9.22
N ALA A 306 17.29 -36.85 -10.03
CA ALA A 306 16.32 -37.47 -10.92
C ALA A 306 15.18 -38.11 -10.11
N ASN A 307 13.96 -37.90 -10.57
CA ASN A 307 12.77 -38.48 -9.96
C ASN A 307 12.03 -39.36 -10.96
N LYS A 308 11.21 -40.30 -10.44
CA LYS A 308 10.37 -41.18 -11.23
C LYS A 308 8.89 -40.80 -11.21
N PHE A 309 8.58 -39.57 -10.73
CA PHE A 309 7.21 -39.10 -10.65
C PHE A 309 6.63 -38.92 -12.05
N LYS A 310 5.38 -39.32 -12.19
CA LYS A 310 4.62 -39.21 -13.45
C LYS A 310 3.41 -38.32 -13.22
N PRO A 311 3.57 -36.99 -13.34
CA PRO A 311 2.46 -36.09 -13.16
C PRO A 311 1.26 -36.50 -14.01
N VAL A 312 0.09 -36.58 -13.37
CA VAL A 312 -1.14 -37.09 -13.96
C VAL A 312 -1.93 -35.93 -14.57
N LYS A 313 -2.52 -36.14 -15.74
CA LYS A 313 -3.47 -35.22 -16.32
C LYS A 313 -4.66 -35.03 -15.39
N PHE A 314 -5.10 -33.77 -15.25
CA PHE A 314 -6.27 -33.42 -14.48
C PHE A 314 -7.08 -32.30 -15.18
N SER A 315 -8.28 -32.02 -14.69
CA SER A 315 -9.03 -30.84 -15.09
C SER A 315 -9.27 -29.93 -13.89
N ILE A 316 -9.25 -28.63 -14.12
CA ILE A 316 -9.49 -27.63 -13.09
C ILE A 316 -10.42 -26.53 -13.60
N SER A 317 -11.31 -26.09 -12.73
CA SER A 317 -12.10 -24.87 -12.88
C SER A 317 -11.91 -24.03 -11.61
N ALA A 318 -11.43 -22.81 -11.76
CA ALA A 318 -11.24 -21.86 -10.67
C ALA A 318 -11.64 -20.46 -11.17
N PRO A 319 -12.94 -20.21 -11.36
CA PRO A 319 -13.44 -19.00 -11.99
C PRO A 319 -13.30 -17.78 -11.09
N GLN A 320 -13.01 -16.64 -11.69
CA GLN A 320 -13.03 -15.32 -11.05
C GLN A 320 -14.02 -14.41 -11.74
N GLU A 321 -14.67 -13.57 -10.98
CA GLU A 321 -15.34 -12.39 -11.49
C GLU A 321 -14.34 -11.25 -11.57
N ARG A 322 -14.37 -10.51 -12.68
CA ARG A 322 -13.47 -9.37 -12.91
C ARG A 322 -14.27 -8.20 -13.43
N SER A 323 -13.98 -7.01 -12.90
CA SER A 323 -14.59 -5.76 -13.36
C SER A 323 -13.57 -4.64 -13.31
N ALA A 324 -13.68 -3.71 -14.25
CA ALA A 324 -12.88 -2.50 -14.21
C ALA A 324 -13.32 -1.60 -13.06
N VAL A 325 -12.34 -0.97 -12.40
CA VAL A 325 -12.52 0.00 -11.33
C VAL A 325 -11.82 1.28 -11.74
N GLY A 326 -12.59 2.31 -12.12
CA GLY A 326 -12.04 3.63 -12.38
C GLY A 326 -11.75 4.34 -11.06
N THR A 327 -10.55 4.90 -10.93
CA THR A 327 -10.14 5.70 -9.77
C THR A 327 -9.22 6.83 -10.22
N GLU A 328 -8.84 7.75 -9.32
CA GLU A 328 -8.01 8.91 -9.68
C GLU A 328 -7.18 9.39 -8.49
N ASN A 329 -5.96 9.86 -8.75
CA ASN A 329 -5.25 10.76 -7.85
C ASN A 329 -5.80 12.18 -8.02
N VAL A 330 -5.69 13.00 -6.98
CA VAL A 330 -6.09 14.42 -7.04
C VAL A 330 -4.84 15.29 -6.88
N LEU A 331 -4.60 16.18 -7.85
CA LEU A 331 -3.39 16.96 -7.96
C LEU A 331 -3.69 18.46 -7.93
N GLY A 332 -2.99 19.19 -7.08
CA GLY A 332 -3.00 20.65 -7.05
C GLY A 332 -1.58 21.20 -7.20
N PHE A 333 -1.34 22.15 -8.09
CA PHE A 333 -0.01 22.66 -8.36
C PHE A 333 0.12 24.14 -8.03
N LEU A 334 1.14 24.49 -7.25
CA LEU A 334 1.52 25.85 -6.97
C LEU A 334 2.81 26.19 -7.72
N PRO A 335 2.79 27.04 -8.74
CA PRO A 335 3.99 27.45 -9.45
C PRO A 335 4.96 28.20 -8.53
N GLY A 336 6.23 27.86 -8.60
CA GLY A 336 7.32 28.58 -7.97
C GLY A 336 7.68 29.87 -8.72
N THR A 337 8.63 30.61 -8.17
CA THR A 337 9.11 31.86 -8.78
C THR A 337 10.34 31.61 -9.68
N ASP A 338 11.53 31.66 -9.13
CA ASP A 338 12.80 31.58 -9.90
C ASP A 338 13.34 30.14 -10.07
N LYS A 339 12.83 29.18 -9.30
CA LYS A 339 13.17 27.75 -9.39
C LYS A 339 11.96 26.88 -9.77
N LYS A 340 11.05 27.43 -10.59
CA LYS A 340 9.76 26.84 -10.92
C LYS A 340 9.82 25.43 -11.54
N ASP A 341 10.95 25.06 -12.15
CA ASP A 341 11.13 23.75 -12.77
C ASP A 341 11.55 22.65 -11.76
N GLU A 342 11.92 23.04 -10.54
CA GLU A 342 12.17 22.12 -9.43
C GLU A 342 10.88 21.97 -8.60
N ILE A 343 10.44 20.74 -8.36
CA ILE A 343 9.14 20.43 -7.79
C ILE A 343 9.31 19.71 -6.45
N LEU A 344 8.76 20.29 -5.41
CA LEU A 344 8.54 19.64 -4.12
C LEU A 344 7.18 18.95 -4.17
N VAL A 345 7.08 17.68 -3.76
CA VAL A 345 5.81 16.99 -3.58
C VAL A 345 5.44 16.99 -2.10
N VAL A 346 4.18 17.25 -1.79
CA VAL A 346 3.55 16.99 -0.48
C VAL A 346 2.41 16.04 -0.74
N SER A 347 2.50 14.83 -0.21
CA SER A 347 1.55 13.76 -0.48
C SER A 347 0.84 13.25 0.77
N ALA A 348 -0.36 12.70 0.56
CA ALA A 348 -1.16 11.97 1.53
C ALA A 348 -2.10 11.05 0.76
N HIS A 349 -2.59 9.97 1.37
CA HIS A 349 -3.65 9.20 0.71
C HIS A 349 -5.04 9.58 1.23
N TYR A 350 -6.04 9.48 0.38
CA TYR A 350 -7.39 9.88 0.75
C TYR A 350 -8.42 8.73 0.71
N ASP A 351 -8.03 7.57 0.20
CA ASP A 351 -8.85 6.36 0.30
C ASP A 351 -8.67 5.69 1.67
N HIS A 352 -9.64 4.85 2.04
CA HIS A 352 -9.57 4.00 3.22
C HIS A 352 -10.34 2.70 2.96
N LEU A 353 -10.75 1.97 4.00
CA LEU A 353 -11.24 0.59 3.90
C LEU A 353 -12.69 0.46 3.39
N GLY A 354 -13.51 1.51 3.47
CA GLY A 354 -14.88 1.46 2.98
C GLY A 354 -15.87 0.90 3.98
N ILE A 355 -16.82 0.10 3.47
CA ILE A 355 -17.86 -0.55 4.27
C ILE A 355 -17.56 -2.04 4.38
N ILE A 356 -17.27 -2.52 5.58
CA ILE A 356 -16.96 -3.93 5.85
C ILE A 356 -18.01 -4.50 6.81
N GLY A 357 -18.69 -5.58 6.41
CA GLY A 357 -19.70 -6.21 7.23
C GLY A 357 -20.90 -5.30 7.58
N GLY A 358 -21.15 -4.26 6.80
CA GLY A 358 -22.18 -3.26 7.03
C GLY A 358 -21.79 -2.13 7.98
N GLN A 359 -20.55 -2.08 8.45
CA GLN A 359 -19.99 -0.99 9.24
C GLN A 359 -19.12 -0.10 8.34
N VAL A 360 -19.23 1.23 8.51
CA VAL A 360 -18.38 2.18 7.83
C VAL A 360 -17.06 2.28 8.59
N TYR A 361 -15.94 2.22 7.87
CA TYR A 361 -14.60 2.44 8.38
C TYR A 361 -14.18 3.84 7.95
N ASN A 362 -14.41 4.82 8.83
CA ASN A 362 -14.26 6.22 8.48
C ASN A 362 -12.81 6.68 8.30
N GLY A 363 -11.83 5.99 8.91
CA GLY A 363 -10.42 6.30 8.75
C GLY A 363 -10.09 7.76 9.05
N ALA A 364 -10.40 8.21 10.28
CA ALA A 364 -10.19 9.60 10.66
C ALA A 364 -8.70 9.91 10.80
N ASP A 365 -7.91 9.00 11.37
CA ASP A 365 -6.46 9.12 11.40
C ASP A 365 -5.84 8.58 10.11
N ASP A 366 -6.28 7.39 9.66
CA ASP A 366 -5.79 6.68 8.49
C ASP A 366 -6.70 6.91 7.24
N ASP A 367 -6.38 7.73 6.25
CA ASP A 367 -5.45 8.86 6.33
C ASP A 367 -6.21 10.18 6.15
N GLY A 368 -7.36 10.28 6.84
CA GLY A 368 -8.10 11.55 6.91
C GLY A 368 -7.24 12.67 7.50
N SER A 369 -6.42 12.34 8.51
CA SER A 369 -5.56 13.30 9.19
C SER A 369 -4.44 13.83 8.28
N GLY A 370 -3.77 12.97 7.52
CA GLY A 370 -2.74 13.40 6.57
C GLY A 370 -3.33 14.18 5.40
N THR A 371 -4.42 13.70 4.80
CA THR A 371 -5.11 14.39 3.72
C THR A 371 -5.53 15.80 4.14
N THR A 372 -6.12 15.99 5.32
CA THR A 372 -6.54 17.33 5.78
C THR A 372 -5.34 18.20 6.20
N GLY A 373 -4.28 17.58 6.71
CA GLY A 373 -2.99 18.24 6.95
C GLY A 373 -2.41 18.81 5.65
N MET A 374 -2.38 18.01 4.57
CA MET A 374 -1.93 18.45 3.25
C MET A 374 -2.80 19.60 2.70
N LEU A 375 -4.13 19.55 2.84
CA LEU A 375 -5.03 20.64 2.42
C LEU A 375 -4.74 21.94 3.17
N ALA A 376 -4.48 21.87 4.47
CA ALA A 376 -4.13 23.08 5.25
C ALA A 376 -2.76 23.65 4.85
N ILE A 377 -1.79 22.79 4.55
CA ILE A 377 -0.47 23.18 4.03
C ILE A 377 -0.62 23.86 2.66
N ALA A 378 -1.46 23.32 1.78
CA ALA A 378 -1.73 23.88 0.47
C ALA A 378 -2.32 25.30 0.57
N GLU A 379 -3.30 25.50 1.44
CA GLU A 379 -3.85 26.83 1.69
C GLU A 379 -2.78 27.80 2.23
N ALA A 380 -1.97 27.39 3.20
CA ALA A 380 -0.92 28.23 3.77
C ALA A 380 0.07 28.73 2.70
N PHE A 381 0.54 27.84 1.81
CA PHE A 381 1.44 28.19 0.72
C PHE A 381 0.78 29.11 -0.33
N THR A 382 -0.47 28.85 -0.70
CA THR A 382 -1.16 29.69 -1.69
C THR A 382 -1.44 31.09 -1.14
N LYS A 383 -1.81 31.23 0.14
CA LYS A 383 -1.97 32.55 0.79
C LYS A 383 -0.63 33.29 0.88
N ALA A 384 0.47 32.60 1.14
CA ALA A 384 1.81 33.19 1.10
C ALA A 384 2.14 33.66 -0.32
N ALA A 385 1.89 32.85 -1.34
CA ALA A 385 2.14 33.24 -2.74
C ALA A 385 1.33 34.44 -3.18
N HIS A 386 0.04 34.52 -2.84
CA HIS A 386 -0.81 35.66 -3.16
C HIS A 386 -0.38 36.96 -2.43
N ALA A 387 0.30 36.82 -1.31
CA ALA A 387 0.85 37.98 -0.58
C ALA A 387 2.26 38.38 -1.06
N GLY A 388 2.81 37.74 -2.08
CA GLY A 388 4.16 37.99 -2.61
C GLY A 388 5.28 37.30 -1.85
N HIS A 389 4.95 36.32 -0.98
CA HIS A 389 5.89 35.50 -0.21
C HIS A 389 5.88 34.06 -0.69
N GLY A 390 5.60 33.81 -1.98
CA GLY A 390 5.50 32.50 -2.57
C GLY A 390 6.81 31.72 -2.57
N PRO A 391 6.74 30.39 -2.74
CA PRO A 391 7.92 29.54 -2.79
C PRO A 391 8.74 29.81 -4.06
N ARG A 392 10.05 29.59 -3.98
CA ARG A 392 10.94 29.64 -5.16
C ARG A 392 10.75 28.41 -6.04
N ARG A 393 10.64 27.22 -5.42
CA ARG A 393 10.31 25.96 -6.11
C ARG A 393 8.81 25.78 -6.23
N SER A 394 8.40 25.13 -7.29
CA SER A 394 7.00 24.70 -7.42
C SER A 394 6.65 23.63 -6.38
N ILE A 395 5.38 23.57 -5.99
CA ILE A 395 4.89 22.57 -5.07
C ILE A 395 3.73 21.81 -5.74
N LEU A 396 3.81 20.49 -5.73
CA LEU A 396 2.72 19.61 -6.12
C LEU A 396 2.10 19.00 -4.86
N PHE A 397 0.83 19.25 -4.63
CA PHE A 397 0.02 18.59 -3.63
C PHE A 397 -0.64 17.38 -4.28
N LEU A 398 -0.36 16.19 -3.77
CA LEU A 398 -0.75 14.92 -4.36
C LEU A 398 -1.55 14.08 -3.36
N ALA A 399 -2.88 14.07 -3.53
CA ALA A 399 -3.74 13.15 -2.82
C ALA A 399 -3.81 11.82 -3.60
N ASN A 400 -3.19 10.79 -3.07
CA ASN A 400 -3.14 9.46 -3.67
C ASN A 400 -4.41 8.67 -3.35
N THR A 401 -4.81 7.77 -4.28
CA THR A 401 -5.82 6.75 -4.03
C THR A 401 -5.20 5.35 -4.11
N GLY A 402 -5.86 4.37 -3.51
CA GLY A 402 -5.41 2.99 -3.60
C GLY A 402 -4.14 2.69 -2.80
N GLU A 403 -3.82 3.50 -1.80
CA GLU A 403 -2.78 3.19 -0.82
C GLU A 403 -3.11 1.88 -0.13
N GLU A 404 -4.32 1.75 0.39
CA GLU A 404 -4.88 0.59 1.08
C GLU A 404 -4.97 -0.69 0.22
N LYS A 405 -4.81 -0.53 -1.07
CA LYS A 405 -4.79 -1.64 -2.04
C LYS A 405 -3.36 -1.97 -2.50
N GLY A 406 -2.35 -1.33 -1.88
CA GLY A 406 -0.92 -1.56 -2.12
C GLY A 406 -0.23 -0.42 -2.87
N LEU A 407 -0.40 0.81 -2.44
CA LEU A 407 0.27 2.02 -2.92
C LEU A 407 0.00 2.31 -4.40
N LEU A 408 -1.21 1.99 -4.90
CA LEU A 408 -1.48 1.96 -6.34
C LEU A 408 -1.51 3.35 -6.98
N GLY A 409 -1.97 4.37 -6.24
CA GLY A 409 -2.05 5.75 -6.72
C GLY A 409 -0.68 6.39 -6.88
N SER A 410 0.17 6.29 -5.88
CA SER A 410 1.54 6.80 -5.94
C SER A 410 2.39 6.02 -6.95
N GLN A 411 2.18 4.69 -7.07
CA GLN A 411 2.79 3.91 -8.14
C GLN A 411 2.36 4.42 -9.51
N TYR A 412 1.05 4.63 -9.71
CA TYR A 412 0.56 5.15 -10.99
C TYR A 412 1.13 6.53 -11.29
N TYR A 413 1.19 7.44 -10.29
CA TYR A 413 1.77 8.75 -10.47
C TYR A 413 3.26 8.67 -10.84
N THR A 414 4.05 7.85 -10.17
CA THR A 414 5.50 7.73 -10.45
C THR A 414 5.79 7.02 -11.78
N ASP A 415 4.93 6.11 -12.23
CA ASP A 415 5.02 5.46 -13.54
C ASP A 415 4.50 6.37 -14.69
N HIS A 416 3.55 7.29 -14.40
CA HIS A 416 2.89 8.19 -15.35
C HIS A 416 2.86 9.64 -14.82
N PRO A 417 4.00 10.24 -14.52
CA PRO A 417 4.07 11.52 -13.85
C PRO A 417 3.57 12.65 -14.75
N VAL A 418 2.79 13.59 -14.17
CA VAL A 418 2.29 14.79 -14.88
C VAL A 418 3.44 15.76 -15.15
N TYR A 419 4.44 15.78 -14.28
CA TYR A 419 5.70 16.50 -14.46
C TYR A 419 6.86 15.51 -14.44
N PRO A 420 7.96 15.73 -15.21
CA PRO A 420 9.08 14.81 -15.22
C PRO A 420 9.61 14.51 -13.81
N LEU A 421 9.73 13.24 -13.44
CA LEU A 421 10.24 12.85 -12.09
C LEU A 421 11.64 13.40 -11.80
N ALA A 422 12.46 13.62 -12.84
CA ALA A 422 13.78 14.25 -12.68
C ALA A 422 13.71 15.67 -12.10
N ASN A 423 12.57 16.33 -12.23
CA ASN A 423 12.32 17.65 -11.65
C ASN A 423 11.86 17.57 -10.19
N THR A 424 11.44 16.39 -9.72
CA THR A 424 11.02 16.20 -8.33
C THR A 424 12.22 16.22 -7.40
N VAL A 425 12.20 17.13 -6.45
CA VAL A 425 13.29 17.37 -5.48
C VAL A 425 13.19 16.43 -4.30
N THR A 426 11.99 16.27 -3.78
CA THR A 426 11.67 15.40 -2.65
C THR A 426 10.16 15.19 -2.57
N ASP A 427 9.74 14.13 -1.87
CA ASP A 427 8.36 13.91 -1.44
C ASP A 427 8.29 13.96 0.08
N LEU A 428 7.37 14.75 0.61
CA LEU A 428 6.99 14.83 2.02
C LEU A 428 5.62 14.19 2.18
N ASN A 429 5.62 12.93 2.58
CA ASN A 429 4.43 12.11 2.74
C ASN A 429 3.86 12.24 4.15
N ILE A 430 2.55 12.41 4.24
CA ILE A 430 1.83 12.55 5.51
C ILE A 430 0.82 11.40 5.55
N ASP A 431 0.93 10.55 6.57
CA ASP A 431 0.04 9.42 6.73
C ASP A 431 -0.08 9.12 8.23
N MET A 432 -1.29 9.30 8.78
CA MET A 432 -1.61 9.21 10.19
C MET A 432 -0.79 10.19 11.06
N ILE A 433 -1.34 11.38 11.29
CA ILE A 433 -0.72 12.42 12.13
C ILE A 433 -1.63 12.91 13.28
N GLY A 434 -2.81 12.30 13.45
CA GLY A 434 -3.86 12.78 14.36
C GLY A 434 -3.91 12.10 15.73
N ARG A 435 -3.15 11.04 15.98
CA ARG A 435 -3.25 10.23 17.20
C ARG A 435 -1.92 10.11 17.96
N THR A 436 -1.92 9.30 19.00
CA THR A 436 -0.75 8.92 19.79
C THR A 436 -0.70 7.40 19.90
N ASP A 437 0.46 6.81 19.64
CA ASP A 437 0.69 5.37 19.84
C ASP A 437 1.01 5.03 21.30
N GLU A 438 0.95 3.74 21.64
CA GLU A 438 1.23 3.24 22.99
C GLU A 438 2.64 3.62 23.48
N ALA A 439 3.62 3.67 22.57
CA ALA A 439 5.00 3.98 22.92
C ALA A 439 5.19 5.43 23.40
N HIS A 440 4.27 6.32 23.06
CA HIS A 440 4.33 7.75 23.39
C HIS A 440 3.19 8.23 24.28
N GLU A 441 2.38 7.34 24.84
CA GLU A 441 1.35 7.72 25.82
C GLU A 441 1.96 8.47 27.01
N GLY A 442 1.35 9.60 27.35
CA GLY A 442 1.80 10.46 28.47
C GLY A 442 3.14 11.15 28.26
N LYS A 443 3.74 11.09 27.06
CA LYS A 443 4.98 11.76 26.69
C LYS A 443 4.72 13.10 25.99
N SER A 444 5.81 13.86 25.74
CA SER A 444 5.79 15.09 24.95
C SER A 444 5.34 14.83 23.51
N ASP A 445 4.94 15.90 22.82
CA ASP A 445 4.61 15.84 21.40
C ASP A 445 5.76 15.26 20.57
N TYR A 446 5.41 14.40 19.64
CA TYR A 446 6.36 13.65 18.81
C TYR A 446 5.81 13.43 17.42
N VAL A 447 6.68 13.02 16.51
CA VAL A 447 6.35 12.42 15.21
C VAL A 447 7.44 11.41 14.85
N TYR A 448 7.05 10.29 14.30
CA TYR A 448 7.98 9.42 13.58
C TYR A 448 8.32 10.05 12.24
N VAL A 449 9.61 10.06 11.92
CA VAL A 449 10.10 10.50 10.62
C VAL A 449 10.85 9.35 9.98
N ILE A 450 10.29 8.87 8.86
CA ILE A 450 10.77 7.66 8.21
C ILE A 450 11.34 8.01 6.83
N GLY A 451 12.52 7.53 6.51
CA GLY A 451 13.14 7.66 5.19
C GLY A 451 13.97 8.93 4.97
N SER A 452 13.91 9.94 5.86
CA SER A 452 14.54 11.25 5.61
C SER A 452 16.07 11.20 5.38
N ASP A 453 16.76 10.20 5.96
CA ASP A 453 18.22 10.01 5.84
C ASP A 453 18.63 8.86 4.91
N LYS A 454 17.66 8.14 4.32
CA LYS A 454 17.95 6.95 3.51
C LYS A 454 18.56 7.28 2.15
N LEU A 455 18.12 8.34 1.51
CA LEU A 455 18.60 8.76 0.20
C LEU A 455 19.36 10.09 0.24
N SER A 456 19.10 10.96 1.24
CA SER A 456 19.70 12.29 1.31
C SER A 456 19.99 12.69 2.76
N SER A 457 21.27 12.89 3.09
CA SER A 457 21.68 13.46 4.36
C SER A 457 21.23 14.92 4.50
N GLN A 458 21.12 15.64 3.40
CA GLN A 458 20.69 17.03 3.39
C GLN A 458 19.21 17.21 3.67
N LEU A 459 18.34 16.31 3.16
CA LEU A 459 16.91 16.33 3.52
C LEU A 459 16.72 16.16 5.03
N HIS A 460 17.42 15.19 5.62
CA HIS A 460 17.39 14.96 7.05
C HIS A 460 17.82 16.19 7.85
N ALA A 461 18.95 16.81 7.47
CA ALA A 461 19.44 18.02 8.14
C ALA A 461 18.47 19.22 8.01
N VAL A 462 17.79 19.37 6.86
CA VAL A 462 16.77 20.40 6.67
C VAL A 462 15.58 20.19 7.60
N LEU A 463 15.09 18.96 7.72
CA LEU A 463 13.98 18.61 8.59
C LEU A 463 14.33 18.86 10.07
N GLU A 464 15.51 18.42 10.51
CA GLU A 464 16.00 18.68 11.87
C GLU A 464 16.08 20.19 12.16
N LYS A 465 16.64 20.98 11.22
CA LYS A 465 16.71 22.43 11.36
C LYS A 465 15.33 23.07 11.44
N ALA A 466 14.41 22.68 10.55
CA ALA A 466 13.04 23.19 10.54
C ALA A 466 12.32 22.89 11.88
N ASN A 467 12.50 21.67 12.41
CA ASN A 467 11.96 21.32 13.71
C ASN A 467 12.59 22.14 14.85
N GLN A 468 13.89 22.31 14.85
CA GLN A 468 14.59 23.09 15.87
C GLN A 468 14.17 24.57 15.87
N GLN A 469 13.91 25.13 14.69
CA GLN A 469 13.56 26.56 14.55
C GLN A 469 12.09 26.84 14.84
N HIS A 470 11.17 25.93 14.49
CA HIS A 470 9.74 26.20 14.47
C HIS A 470 8.88 25.10 15.12
N GLY A 471 9.17 23.80 14.83
CA GLY A 471 8.33 22.68 15.27
C GLY A 471 8.48 22.36 16.74
N ASN A 472 9.70 22.19 17.17
CA ASN A 472 10.12 21.88 18.54
C ASN A 472 9.37 20.70 19.18
N ILE A 473 9.11 19.65 18.38
CA ILE A 473 8.53 18.36 18.82
C ILE A 473 9.61 17.26 18.76
N ALA A 474 9.43 16.16 19.48
CA ALA A 474 10.38 15.05 19.45
C ALA A 474 10.31 14.31 18.10
N LEU A 475 11.44 14.19 17.40
CA LEU A 475 11.56 13.40 16.19
C LEU A 475 12.03 11.99 16.56
N ASP A 476 11.24 10.97 16.21
CA ASP A 476 11.58 9.58 16.47
C ASP A 476 11.91 8.86 15.15
N TYR A 477 13.11 8.33 15.04
CA TYR A 477 13.65 7.69 13.83
C TYR A 477 13.73 6.16 13.93
N ARG A 478 13.13 5.55 14.97
CA ARG A 478 13.27 4.10 15.23
C ARG A 478 12.87 3.22 14.05
N PHE A 479 11.93 3.67 13.21
CA PHE A 479 11.47 2.93 12.04
C PHE A 479 12.37 3.10 10.79
N ASN A 480 13.48 3.82 10.92
CA ASN A 480 14.56 3.83 9.91
C ASN A 480 15.49 2.61 10.03
N ASP A 481 15.38 1.81 11.11
CA ASP A 481 16.14 0.59 11.25
C ASP A 481 15.83 -0.38 10.09
N PRO A 482 16.82 -0.86 9.34
CA PRO A 482 16.60 -1.83 8.26
C PRO A 482 15.99 -3.15 8.75
N ASN A 483 16.10 -3.45 10.06
CA ASN A 483 15.52 -4.62 10.72
C ASN A 483 14.16 -4.32 11.38
N ASP A 484 13.56 -3.16 11.11
CA ASP A 484 12.21 -2.86 11.63
C ASP A 484 11.24 -4.00 11.26
N PRO A 485 10.68 -4.72 12.26
CA PRO A 485 9.78 -5.84 11.99
C PRO A 485 8.48 -5.41 11.32
N ASN A 486 8.08 -4.15 11.49
CA ASN A 486 6.87 -3.59 10.88
C ASN A 486 7.09 -3.16 9.43
N ARG A 487 8.35 -2.90 9.06
CA ARG A 487 8.75 -2.47 7.72
C ARG A 487 8.01 -1.22 7.23
N PHE A 488 7.76 -0.24 8.09
CA PHE A 488 6.97 0.96 7.78
C PHE A 488 7.53 1.77 6.61
N TYR A 489 8.85 1.77 6.39
CA TYR A 489 9.45 2.41 5.21
C TYR A 489 8.86 1.96 3.87
N TYR A 490 8.28 0.76 3.80
CA TYR A 490 7.73 0.15 2.58
C TYR A 490 6.20 0.19 2.53
N ARG A 491 5.54 0.90 3.48
CA ARG A 491 4.10 0.73 3.71
C ARG A 491 3.28 1.99 3.49
N SER A 492 3.87 3.08 2.97
CA SER A 492 3.12 4.26 2.57
C SER A 492 3.66 4.83 1.25
N ASP A 493 2.99 5.80 0.68
CA ASP A 493 3.12 6.31 -0.68
C ASP A 493 4.51 6.86 -1.04
N HIS A 494 5.27 7.37 -0.05
CA HIS A 494 6.65 7.83 -0.21
C HIS A 494 7.56 6.76 -0.82
N TYR A 495 7.25 5.48 -0.60
CA TYR A 495 8.11 4.39 -1.06
C TYR A 495 8.22 4.34 -2.59
N ASN A 496 7.15 4.65 -3.31
CA ASN A 496 7.19 4.69 -4.78
C ASN A 496 8.10 5.81 -5.30
N PHE A 497 8.19 6.95 -4.62
CA PHE A 497 9.19 7.98 -4.93
C PHE A 497 10.61 7.52 -4.59
N ALA A 498 10.81 6.87 -3.44
CA ALA A 498 12.10 6.36 -3.03
C ALA A 498 12.67 5.29 -4.01
N VAL A 499 11.82 4.43 -4.58
CA VAL A 499 12.21 3.47 -5.64
C VAL A 499 12.82 4.20 -6.84
N HIS A 500 12.32 5.38 -7.17
CA HIS A 500 12.85 6.23 -8.24
C HIS A 500 14.01 7.14 -7.80
N LYS A 501 14.60 6.88 -6.61
CA LYS A 501 15.74 7.63 -6.06
C LYS A 501 15.43 9.10 -5.78
N ILE A 502 14.18 9.41 -5.49
CA ILE A 502 13.76 10.73 -4.99
C ILE A 502 13.84 10.70 -3.47
N PRO A 503 14.54 11.65 -2.82
CA PRO A 503 14.56 11.76 -1.37
C PRO A 503 13.16 11.91 -0.79
N VAL A 504 12.87 11.23 0.32
CA VAL A 504 11.54 11.18 0.94
C VAL A 504 11.61 11.39 2.44
N ALA A 505 10.55 11.97 3.00
CA ALA A 505 10.31 11.94 4.44
C ALA A 505 8.84 11.60 4.69
N PHE A 506 8.59 10.56 5.43
CA PHE A 506 7.27 10.11 5.83
C PHE A 506 7.02 10.50 7.29
N PHE A 507 5.98 11.29 7.53
CA PHE A 507 5.55 11.75 8.84
C PHE A 507 4.39 10.89 9.33
N PHE A 508 4.56 10.30 10.51
CA PHE A 508 3.68 9.25 11.02
C PHE A 508 3.53 9.35 12.55
N ASN A 509 2.36 9.07 13.09
CA ASN A 509 2.18 9.04 14.55
C ASN A 509 2.33 7.65 15.19
N GLY A 510 2.53 6.63 14.40
CA GLY A 510 2.51 5.25 14.88
C GLY A 510 1.12 4.62 14.81
N VAL A 511 1.06 3.32 15.07
CA VAL A 511 -0.18 2.53 15.07
C VAL A 511 -0.83 2.59 16.45
N HIS A 512 -2.12 2.83 16.50
CA HIS A 512 -2.95 2.84 17.71
C HIS A 512 -4.02 1.73 17.66
N ALA A 513 -4.77 1.55 18.74
CA ALA A 513 -5.72 0.45 18.87
C ALA A 513 -6.90 0.49 17.86
N ASP A 514 -7.17 1.66 17.30
CA ASP A 514 -8.25 1.86 16.32
C ASP A 514 -7.77 1.75 14.85
N TYR A 515 -6.48 1.50 14.61
CA TYR A 515 -5.92 1.36 13.25
C TYR A 515 -6.59 0.23 12.48
N HIS A 516 -7.15 0.54 11.31
CA HIS A 516 -7.95 -0.37 10.49
C HIS A 516 -9.19 -0.95 11.19
N GLU A 517 -9.75 -0.20 12.13
CA GLU A 517 -10.98 -0.55 12.83
C GLU A 517 -12.07 0.49 12.55
N ALA A 518 -13.33 0.09 12.63
CA ALA A 518 -14.47 1.02 12.47
C ALA A 518 -14.52 2.10 13.57
N SER A 519 -13.69 1.99 14.56
CA SER A 519 -13.56 2.95 15.66
C SER A 519 -12.53 4.05 15.43
N ASP A 520 -11.89 4.11 14.25
CA ASP A 520 -11.03 5.25 13.86
C ASP A 520 -11.91 6.43 13.43
N GLU A 521 -12.28 7.23 14.41
CA GLU A 521 -13.29 8.28 14.33
C GLU A 521 -12.76 9.66 14.71
N VAL A 522 -13.40 10.71 14.19
CA VAL A 522 -13.01 12.12 14.35
C VAL A 522 -12.95 12.57 15.81
N ASP A 523 -13.80 12.04 16.66
CA ASP A 523 -13.86 12.40 18.08
C ASP A 523 -12.62 11.95 18.87
N LYS A 524 -11.86 11.02 18.33
CA LYS A 524 -10.62 10.51 18.92
C LYS A 524 -9.36 11.26 18.47
N ILE A 525 -9.48 12.15 17.49
CA ILE A 525 -8.33 12.88 16.95
C ILE A 525 -7.84 13.96 17.93
N GLU A 526 -6.53 13.93 18.18
CA GLU A 526 -5.81 14.90 19.00
C GLU A 526 -5.39 16.12 18.16
N PHE A 527 -6.36 16.97 17.82
CA PHE A 527 -6.15 18.09 16.87
C PHE A 527 -4.98 19.01 17.23
N GLY A 528 -4.66 19.16 18.51
CA GLY A 528 -3.48 19.94 18.94
C GLY A 528 -2.16 19.31 18.53
N LYS A 529 -2.06 17.98 18.54
CA LYS A 529 -0.88 17.25 18.05
C LYS A 529 -0.84 17.22 16.52
N MET A 530 -1.99 16.97 15.91
CA MET A 530 -2.15 16.99 14.45
C MET A 530 -1.70 18.33 13.86
N GLU A 531 -2.12 19.44 14.45
CA GLU A 531 -1.72 20.78 14.06
C GLU A 531 -0.20 20.97 14.11
N LYS A 532 0.45 20.55 15.21
CA LYS A 532 1.91 20.65 15.36
C LYS A 532 2.66 19.82 14.32
N ARG A 533 2.21 18.62 14.06
CA ARG A 533 2.81 17.73 13.04
C ARG A 533 2.63 18.30 11.63
N ALA A 534 1.42 18.73 11.28
CA ALA A 534 1.16 19.38 9.99
C ALA A 534 1.99 20.66 9.80
N ARG A 535 2.15 21.48 10.85
CA ARG A 535 3.03 22.65 10.83
C ARG A 535 4.50 22.25 10.63
N LEU A 536 4.98 21.18 11.24
CA LEU A 536 6.35 20.71 11.01
C LEU A 536 6.58 20.30 9.54
N VAL A 537 5.61 19.63 8.92
CA VAL A 537 5.68 19.31 7.48
C VAL A 537 5.74 20.61 6.67
N PHE A 538 4.90 21.58 6.99
CA PHE A 538 4.91 22.90 6.32
C PHE A 538 6.26 23.61 6.48
N TYR A 539 6.85 23.66 7.67
CA TYR A 539 8.16 24.27 7.91
C TYR A 539 9.28 23.59 7.12
N THR A 540 9.25 22.26 7.07
CA THR A 540 10.18 21.47 6.27
C THR A 540 10.02 21.78 4.79
N ALA A 541 8.78 21.80 4.30
CA ALA A 541 8.44 22.17 2.93
C ALA A 541 8.85 23.61 2.60
N TRP A 542 8.63 24.55 3.53
CA TRP A 542 9.01 25.95 3.36
C TRP A 542 10.52 26.15 3.18
N GLU A 543 11.33 25.50 4.03
CA GLU A 543 12.79 25.56 3.92
C GLU A 543 13.26 24.91 2.61
N LEU A 544 12.71 23.74 2.24
CA LEU A 544 13.04 23.06 0.98
C LEU A 544 12.64 23.87 -0.25
N ALA A 545 11.49 24.52 -0.21
CA ALA A 545 10.97 25.29 -1.33
C ALA A 545 11.75 26.59 -1.56
N ASN A 546 12.39 27.15 -0.52
CA ASN A 546 13.02 28.47 -0.60
C ASN A 546 14.56 28.47 -0.57
N ARG A 547 15.21 27.38 -0.19
CA ARG A 547 16.68 27.29 -0.17
C ARG A 547 17.30 27.30 -1.57
N ASP A 548 18.59 27.66 -1.66
CA ASP A 548 19.29 27.71 -2.95
C ASP A 548 19.52 26.32 -3.54
N GLU A 549 20.00 25.39 -2.76
CA GLU A 549 20.39 24.06 -3.21
C GLU A 549 19.26 23.04 -3.05
N ARG A 550 19.07 22.17 -4.02
CA ARG A 550 18.21 20.99 -3.85
C ARG A 550 18.94 19.93 -3.04
N PRO A 551 18.25 19.12 -2.20
CA PRO A 551 18.86 17.95 -1.56
C PRO A 551 19.45 17.00 -2.60
N VAL A 552 20.69 16.57 -2.38
CA VAL A 552 21.36 15.60 -3.25
C VAL A 552 21.12 14.18 -2.76
N VAL A 553 21.13 13.23 -3.70
CA VAL A 553 21.12 11.80 -3.35
C VAL A 553 22.56 11.39 -3.06
N ASP A 554 22.95 11.43 -1.79
CA ASP A 554 24.30 11.15 -1.29
C ASP A 554 24.34 9.95 -0.34
N SER A 555 23.21 9.34 -0.08
CA SER A 555 23.05 8.17 0.76
C SER A 555 22.24 7.09 0.03
N ASN A 556 22.42 5.87 0.41
CA ASN A 556 21.60 4.73 -0.07
C ASN A 556 21.51 3.71 1.07
N LYS A 557 21.07 4.18 2.24
CA LYS A 557 20.84 3.33 3.40
C LYS A 557 19.66 2.39 3.11
N PRO A 558 19.78 1.11 3.46
CA PRO A 558 18.72 0.12 3.22
C PRO A 558 17.45 0.40 4.04
#